data_661fb16a3ce1293b9f6c4964ccbb4ab5
#
_entry.id   661fb16a3ce1293b9f6c4964ccbb4ab5
#
_cell.length_a   1.000
_cell.length_b   1.000
_cell.length_c   1.000
_cell.angle_alpha   90.00
_cell.angle_beta   90.00
_cell.angle_gamma   90.00
#
_symmetry.space_group_name_H-M   'P 1'
#
loop_
_entity.id
_entity.type
_entity.pdbx_description
1 polymer ?
#
loop_
_entity_poly.entity_id
_entity_poly.type
_entity_poly.pdbx_seq_one_letter_code
_entity_poly.pdbx_strand_id
1 'polypeptide(L)'
;MALLSKPETCVGCPLYQTGDGWVPDRLVEGSTVAIVLQNPGQDEERGMRVTSYIGGKPVYEPCPQQPAVGATGYALEQTWLPKAGLQRDDVSYLNILKCRWTVNGRRTNHLPKDKSYYQAVRHCLDAHFRVPTSVTTLVACGDHAFKALGGAGLKSPDGKPATISSYRGYTLPEKYEGRTVYCVVHPADLFRDRSMLLPSRMDWARLGKLLKEQWPEPVPPMNVLQTPEQVHTLFDTLDTLPWVAVDTEYAPDSKFLKLIGIGGWQDGVQSIVGGQLEWFQSEAQTGTRQAFIQRYAHLIQRVPVWFWNGKADLPVLLQNIHIGGERFADYARYEDAMLLHHVLWSDQAHDLEFVASLLGRYTKLKHLSRTEPLLYNWGDVIETIQIVKALKAQLQLDTRLEPVYERKRRLLPIIIEREEAGLRVNQARVEQAIPLYQGKLQEVAALAASYTGYPINLLSPGKAGQLARYLNEVEGFSLDSVSKDDISELRRELLPFDADVEKREMSIDYIQQRMDDGAHPLLEMRALVAHDSQILHHFLETLVEE
;
A
#
# COMPACT_ATOMS: atom_id res chain seq x y z
N MET A 1 21.68 35.20 9.07
CA MET A 1 22.55 34.64 10.14
C MET A 1 23.67 33.83 9.50
N ALA A 2 24.86 33.78 10.12
CA ALA A 2 25.92 32.87 9.69
C ALA A 2 25.49 31.42 9.93
N LEU A 3 25.89 30.49 9.03
CA LEU A 3 25.64 29.08 9.21
C LEU A 3 26.35 28.57 10.48
N LEU A 4 25.71 27.76 11.26
CA LEU A 4 26.35 27.12 12.40
C LEU A 4 27.44 26.15 11.91
N SER A 5 28.60 26.18 12.56
CA SER A 5 29.68 25.23 12.27
C SER A 5 29.31 23.83 12.73
N LYS A 6 29.76 22.84 11.97
CA LYS A 6 29.59 21.44 12.34
C LYS A 6 30.45 21.11 13.58
N PRO A 7 29.93 20.36 14.54
CA PRO A 7 30.72 19.91 15.68
C PRO A 7 31.84 18.96 15.26
N GLU A 8 32.88 18.85 16.07
CA GLU A 8 34.04 17.97 15.82
C GLU A 8 33.63 16.50 15.65
N THR A 9 32.56 16.07 16.28
CA THR A 9 31.98 14.74 16.14
C THR A 9 31.47 14.42 14.74
N CYS A 10 31.36 15.42 13.84
CA CYS A 10 31.08 15.21 12.41
C CYS A 10 32.30 14.80 11.57
N VAL A 11 33.53 14.86 12.13
CA VAL A 11 34.73 14.42 11.43
C VAL A 11 34.61 12.94 11.07
N GLY A 12 34.89 12.59 9.81
CA GLY A 12 34.71 11.24 9.28
C GLY A 12 33.33 10.96 8.65
N CYS A 13 32.37 11.86 8.81
CA CYS A 13 31.11 11.78 8.09
C CYS A 13 31.30 12.14 6.60
N PRO A 14 30.73 11.38 5.65
CA PRO A 14 30.80 11.72 4.22
C PRO A 14 30.27 13.12 3.89
N LEU A 15 29.37 13.67 4.71
CA LEU A 15 28.83 15.03 4.57
C LEU A 15 29.69 16.10 5.23
N TYR A 16 30.80 15.76 5.87
CA TYR A 16 31.59 16.74 6.62
C TYR A 16 32.13 17.87 5.72
N GLN A 17 32.59 17.51 4.52
CA GLN A 17 33.11 18.49 3.54
C GLN A 17 32.06 18.93 2.51
N THR A 18 31.07 18.09 2.21
CA THR A 18 30.10 18.31 1.12
C THR A 18 28.74 18.80 1.60
N GLY A 19 28.42 18.66 2.88
CA GLY A 19 27.21 19.19 3.48
C GLY A 19 27.44 20.61 4.03
N ASP A 20 26.44 21.45 3.92
CA ASP A 20 26.48 22.84 4.42
C ASP A 20 25.68 22.98 5.70
N GLY A 21 26.17 23.85 6.58
CA GLY A 21 25.47 24.21 7.80
C GLY A 21 25.20 23.07 8.77
N TRP A 22 24.95 23.42 9.99
CA TRP A 22 24.50 22.50 11.03
C TRP A 22 23.15 22.99 11.58
N VAL A 23 22.16 22.12 11.60
CA VAL A 23 20.84 22.42 12.17
C VAL A 23 20.61 21.48 13.35
N PRO A 24 20.72 21.97 14.57
CA PRO A 24 20.47 21.17 15.78
C PRO A 24 18.98 20.79 15.86
N ASP A 25 18.70 19.71 16.62
CA ASP A 25 17.34 19.35 16.93
C ASP A 25 16.64 20.43 17.79
N ARG A 26 15.33 20.51 17.69
CA ARG A 26 14.52 21.30 18.60
C ARG A 26 13.93 20.39 19.65
N LEU A 27 14.50 20.45 20.83
CA LEU A 27 14.01 19.67 21.97
C LEU A 27 13.08 20.53 22.83
N VAL A 28 11.94 19.96 23.21
CA VAL A 28 10.96 20.58 24.11
C VAL A 28 10.99 19.81 25.41
N GLU A 29 11.24 20.51 26.49
CA GLU A 29 11.31 19.92 27.83
C GLU A 29 9.97 19.29 28.21
N GLY A 30 9.99 18.06 28.73
CA GLY A 30 8.80 17.32 29.10
C GLY A 30 7.96 16.79 27.94
N SER A 31 8.33 17.05 26.68
CA SER A 31 7.61 16.50 25.52
C SER A 31 7.64 14.97 25.52
N THR A 32 6.47 14.35 25.35
CA THR A 32 6.32 12.89 25.20
C THR A 32 6.33 12.43 23.74
N VAL A 33 6.31 13.38 22.80
CA VAL A 33 6.25 13.11 21.33
C VAL A 33 7.41 13.78 20.62
N ALA A 34 8.06 13.07 19.71
CA ALA A 34 9.02 13.67 18.80
C ALA A 34 8.69 13.37 17.33
N ILE A 35 8.68 14.42 16.51
CA ILE A 35 8.55 14.32 15.06
C ILE A 35 9.95 14.08 14.46
N VAL A 36 10.12 12.97 13.76
CA VAL A 36 11.40 12.60 13.13
C VAL A 36 11.30 12.85 11.63
N LEU A 37 12.17 13.74 11.15
CA LEU A 37 12.27 14.19 9.75
C LEU A 37 13.59 13.71 9.12
N GLN A 38 13.71 13.88 7.81
CA GLN A 38 14.86 13.40 7.05
C GLN A 38 16.13 14.23 7.29
N ASN A 39 16.11 15.49 6.89
CA ASN A 39 17.23 16.43 6.94
C ASN A 39 16.72 17.86 6.88
N PRO A 40 17.53 18.86 7.26
CA PRO A 40 17.15 20.26 7.16
C PRO A 40 16.83 20.69 5.72
N GLY A 41 15.90 21.60 5.59
CA GLY A 41 15.64 22.36 4.38
C GLY A 41 16.48 23.64 4.33
N GLN A 42 16.31 24.42 3.24
CA GLN A 42 17.02 25.67 3.05
C GLN A 42 16.66 26.74 4.10
N ASP A 43 15.37 26.80 4.46
CA ASP A 43 14.87 27.80 5.41
C ASP A 43 15.39 27.51 6.82
N GLU A 44 15.51 26.23 7.17
CA GLU A 44 16.04 25.77 8.45
C GLU A 44 17.52 26.11 8.62
N GLU A 45 18.34 25.94 7.56
CA GLU A 45 19.74 26.37 7.58
C GLU A 45 19.89 27.88 7.68
N ARG A 46 19.00 28.64 7.04
CA ARG A 46 19.02 30.10 7.06
C ARG A 46 18.47 30.70 8.35
N GLY A 47 17.78 29.89 9.17
CA GLY A 47 17.05 30.38 10.33
C GLY A 47 15.92 31.32 9.91
N MET A 48 15.12 30.89 8.93
CA MET A 48 13.98 31.65 8.41
C MET A 48 12.70 30.82 8.56
N ARG A 49 11.78 31.28 9.38
CA ARG A 49 10.51 30.60 9.63
C ARG A 49 9.42 31.16 8.72
N VAL A 50 8.66 30.27 8.09
CA VAL A 50 7.43 30.64 7.38
C VAL A 50 6.31 30.85 8.40
N THR A 51 5.76 32.06 8.45
CA THR A 51 4.71 32.45 9.41
C THR A 51 3.34 32.58 8.76
N SER A 52 3.29 32.85 7.46
CA SER A 52 2.03 32.96 6.69
C SER A 52 2.29 32.87 5.19
N TYR A 53 1.19 32.88 4.41
CA TYR A 53 1.24 32.99 2.96
C TYR A 53 0.37 34.18 2.50
N ILE A 54 0.92 35.06 1.66
CA ILE A 54 0.20 36.18 1.03
C ILE A 54 0.29 36.00 -0.49
N GLY A 55 -0.85 35.86 -1.15
CA GLY A 55 -0.89 35.62 -2.60
C GLY A 55 -0.15 34.35 -3.05
N GLY A 56 -0.14 33.30 -2.20
CA GLY A 56 0.58 32.04 -2.45
C GLY A 56 2.10 32.10 -2.21
N LYS A 57 2.64 33.25 -1.79
CA LYS A 57 4.08 33.41 -1.47
C LYS A 57 4.29 33.33 0.05
N PRO A 58 5.33 32.62 0.53
CA PRO A 58 5.62 32.52 1.95
C PRO A 58 6.13 33.87 2.50
N VAL A 59 5.67 34.20 3.70
CA VAL A 59 6.19 35.29 4.52
C VAL A 59 7.14 34.72 5.56
N TYR A 60 8.32 35.28 5.68
CA TYR A 60 9.39 34.79 6.52
C TYR A 60 9.69 35.72 7.69
N GLU A 61 9.99 35.11 8.84
CA GLU A 61 10.57 35.80 9.99
C GLU A 61 11.89 35.13 10.41
N PRO A 62 12.88 35.88 10.86
CA PRO A 62 14.11 35.30 11.41
C PRO A 62 13.83 34.45 12.66
N CYS A 63 14.49 33.29 12.74
CA CYS A 63 14.42 32.41 13.89
C CYS A 63 15.76 31.68 14.09
N PRO A 64 15.99 30.99 15.21
CA PRO A 64 17.12 30.08 15.36
C PRO A 64 17.10 28.98 14.29
N GLN A 65 18.28 28.51 13.89
CA GLN A 65 18.41 27.34 13.01
C GLN A 65 17.87 26.10 13.73
N GLN A 66 16.77 25.56 13.26
CA GLN A 66 16.06 24.41 13.86
C GLN A 66 15.20 23.70 12.83
N PRO A 67 14.79 22.41 13.06
CA PRO A 67 13.94 21.67 12.14
C PRO A 67 12.55 22.27 11.99
N ALA A 68 11.90 21.98 10.87
CA ALA A 68 10.50 22.29 10.60
C ALA A 68 10.14 23.78 10.77
N VAL A 69 10.90 24.67 10.15
CA VAL A 69 10.59 26.12 10.10
C VAL A 69 10.17 26.60 8.72
N GLY A 70 10.51 25.88 7.65
CA GLY A 70 10.08 26.15 6.28
C GLY A 70 8.63 25.77 5.99
N ALA A 71 8.29 25.61 4.73
CA ALA A 71 6.94 25.26 4.26
C ALA A 71 6.39 23.98 4.92
N THR A 72 7.23 22.95 5.11
CA THR A 72 6.87 21.72 5.82
C THR A 72 6.51 22.01 7.28
N GLY A 73 7.28 22.83 7.96
CA GLY A 73 7.01 23.24 9.34
C GLY A 73 5.70 23.99 9.48
N TYR A 74 5.46 24.94 8.57
CA TYR A 74 4.17 25.65 8.52
C TYR A 74 2.99 24.68 8.32
N ALA A 75 3.10 23.72 7.39
CA ALA A 75 2.06 22.72 7.18
C ALA A 75 1.85 21.83 8.42
N LEU A 76 2.93 21.44 9.11
CA LEU A 76 2.83 20.69 10.37
C LEU A 76 2.06 21.49 11.41
N GLU A 77 2.39 22.75 11.62
CA GLU A 77 1.78 23.60 12.63
C GLU A 77 0.33 23.96 12.34
N GLN A 78 0.03 24.32 11.10
CA GLN A 78 -1.30 24.84 10.74
C GLN A 78 -2.31 23.74 10.39
N THR A 79 -1.83 22.56 9.97
CA THR A 79 -2.72 21.53 9.44
C THR A 79 -2.64 20.21 10.21
N TRP A 80 -1.44 19.69 10.43
CA TRP A 80 -1.26 18.29 10.84
C TRP A 80 -1.26 18.11 12.36
N LEU A 81 -0.46 18.86 13.10
CA LEU A 81 -0.43 18.79 14.56
C LEU A 81 -1.80 19.06 15.21
N PRO A 82 -2.58 20.06 14.76
CA PRO A 82 -3.92 20.27 15.32
C PRO A 82 -4.86 19.08 15.14
N LYS A 83 -4.70 18.26 14.09
CA LYS A 83 -5.47 17.02 13.91
C LYS A 83 -5.16 15.97 14.98
N ALA A 84 -3.93 15.95 15.47
CA ALA A 84 -3.53 15.10 16.59
C ALA A 84 -3.81 15.74 17.96
N GLY A 85 -4.37 16.95 18.01
CA GLY A 85 -4.55 17.71 19.26
C GLY A 85 -3.23 18.24 19.82
N LEU A 86 -2.22 18.43 18.97
CA LEU A 86 -0.88 18.90 19.32
C LEU A 86 -0.62 20.29 18.75
N GLN A 87 0.28 21.01 19.41
CA GLN A 87 0.88 22.26 18.93
C GLN A 87 2.39 22.11 18.77
N ARG A 88 3.03 23.10 18.14
CA ARG A 88 4.50 23.08 17.95
C ARG A 88 5.27 22.90 19.25
N ASP A 89 4.80 23.53 20.31
CA ASP A 89 5.49 23.52 21.61
C ASP A 89 5.22 22.28 22.46
N ASP A 90 4.36 21.39 21.98
CA ASP A 90 4.11 20.08 22.62
C ASP A 90 5.09 19.01 22.13
N VAL A 91 5.79 19.25 21.02
CA VAL A 91 6.58 18.22 20.33
C VAL A 91 8.03 18.61 20.11
N SER A 92 8.93 17.68 20.29
CA SER A 92 10.33 17.80 19.85
C SER A 92 10.45 17.49 18.36
N TYR A 93 11.44 18.11 17.69
CA TYR A 93 11.72 17.86 16.28
C TYR A 93 13.14 17.38 16.10
N LEU A 94 13.29 16.22 15.50
CA LEU A 94 14.54 15.54 15.27
C LEU A 94 14.74 15.34 13.76
N ASN A 95 15.94 15.64 13.26
CA ASN A 95 16.34 15.25 11.91
C ASN A 95 17.29 14.05 11.97
N ILE A 96 17.15 13.10 11.03
CA ILE A 96 18.08 11.98 10.90
C ILE A 96 19.47 12.49 10.52
N LEU A 97 19.52 13.41 9.54
CA LEU A 97 20.72 14.13 9.14
C LEU A 97 20.63 15.58 9.61
N LYS A 98 21.73 16.12 10.17
CA LYS A 98 21.75 17.49 10.72
C LYS A 98 22.20 18.54 9.71
N CYS A 99 22.49 18.16 8.48
CA CYS A 99 22.93 19.09 7.42
C CYS A 99 22.33 18.71 6.07
N ARG A 100 22.26 19.69 5.16
CA ARG A 100 21.81 19.46 3.78
C ARG A 100 22.93 18.83 2.95
N TRP A 101 22.51 18.13 1.92
CA TRP A 101 23.44 17.53 0.96
C TRP A 101 23.73 18.47 -0.20
N THR A 102 24.99 18.48 -0.66
CA THR A 102 25.42 19.21 -1.85
C THR A 102 25.92 18.22 -2.90
N VAL A 103 25.30 18.21 -4.08
CA VAL A 103 25.70 17.38 -5.22
C VAL A 103 26.15 18.30 -6.35
N ASN A 104 27.36 18.08 -6.87
CA ASN A 104 27.93 18.86 -7.96
C ASN A 104 27.88 20.40 -7.72
N GLY A 105 28.16 20.81 -6.50
CA GLY A 105 28.13 22.23 -6.09
C GLY A 105 26.73 22.84 -5.95
N ARG A 106 25.68 22.08 -6.15
CA ARG A 106 24.28 22.51 -5.95
C ARG A 106 23.69 21.87 -4.71
N ARG A 107 23.10 22.70 -3.86
CA ARG A 107 22.36 22.23 -2.68
C ARG A 107 21.06 21.54 -3.12
N THR A 108 20.82 20.34 -2.62
CA THR A 108 19.63 19.58 -2.93
C THR A 108 18.98 19.03 -1.67
N ASN A 109 17.66 18.91 -1.69
CA ASN A 109 16.89 18.14 -0.71
C ASN A 109 16.77 16.67 -1.14
N HIS A 110 17.17 16.32 -2.37
CA HIS A 110 17.20 14.95 -2.86
C HIS A 110 18.52 14.31 -2.46
N LEU A 111 18.44 13.32 -1.61
CA LEU A 111 19.60 12.59 -1.13
C LEU A 111 19.99 11.52 -2.17
N PRO A 112 21.28 11.32 -2.41
CA PRO A 112 21.74 10.23 -3.28
C PRO A 112 21.36 8.89 -2.66
N LYS A 113 20.99 7.92 -3.52
CA LYS A 113 20.70 6.54 -3.11
C LYS A 113 21.96 5.67 -3.17
N ASP A 114 23.08 6.20 -2.75
CA ASP A 114 24.39 5.54 -2.81
C ASP A 114 24.91 5.16 -1.40
N LYS A 115 26.06 4.50 -1.38
CA LYS A 115 26.69 4.03 -0.14
C LYS A 115 27.04 5.18 0.82
N SER A 116 27.40 6.35 0.29
CA SER A 116 27.82 7.52 1.10
C SER A 116 26.64 8.10 1.88
N TYR A 117 25.42 8.08 1.31
CA TYR A 117 24.21 8.45 2.03
C TYR A 117 23.99 7.58 3.27
N TYR A 118 24.02 6.25 3.11
CA TYR A 118 23.80 5.33 4.23
C TYR A 118 24.88 5.45 5.30
N GLN A 119 26.12 5.72 4.91
CA GLN A 119 27.22 5.99 5.84
C GLN A 119 27.00 7.29 6.62
N ALA A 120 26.55 8.36 5.95
CA ALA A 120 26.23 9.62 6.60
C ALA A 120 25.05 9.50 7.57
N VAL A 121 24.00 8.79 7.18
CA VAL A 121 22.84 8.50 8.06
C VAL A 121 23.30 7.76 9.30
N ARG A 122 24.05 6.66 9.13
CA ARG A 122 24.55 5.88 10.26
C ARG A 122 25.42 6.71 11.20
N HIS A 123 26.39 7.46 10.65
CA HIS A 123 27.25 8.34 11.43
C HIS A 123 26.44 9.38 12.22
N CYS A 124 25.45 10.00 11.57
CA CYS A 124 24.63 11.04 12.20
C CYS A 124 23.69 10.47 13.27
N LEU A 125 23.13 9.28 13.07
CA LEU A 125 22.35 8.58 14.07
C LEU A 125 23.20 8.23 15.31
N ASP A 126 24.39 7.66 15.10
CA ASP A 126 25.29 7.25 16.17
C ASP A 126 25.83 8.45 16.98
N ALA A 127 26.20 9.53 16.31
CA ALA A 127 26.84 10.69 16.95
C ALA A 127 25.85 11.74 17.48
N HIS A 128 24.73 11.98 16.80
CA HIS A 128 23.90 13.18 16.99
C HIS A 128 22.40 12.93 17.19
N PHE A 129 21.91 11.73 16.95
CA PHE A 129 20.50 11.44 17.15
C PHE A 129 20.27 11.02 18.61
N ARG A 130 19.73 11.95 19.38
CA ARG A 130 19.48 11.73 20.82
C ARG A 130 18.02 12.03 21.12
N VAL A 131 17.28 10.98 21.43
CA VAL A 131 15.86 11.10 21.79
C VAL A 131 15.76 11.39 23.28
N PRO A 132 15.10 12.48 23.71
CA PRO A 132 14.89 12.77 25.12
C PRO A 132 14.20 11.61 25.86
N THR A 133 14.55 11.39 27.11
CA THR A 133 14.00 10.31 27.94
C THR A 133 12.49 10.45 28.20
N SER A 134 11.97 11.67 28.17
CA SER A 134 10.53 11.96 28.28
C SER A 134 9.72 11.50 27.07
N VAL A 135 10.36 11.35 25.89
CA VAL A 135 9.67 10.96 24.67
C VAL A 135 9.33 9.47 24.70
N THR A 136 8.06 9.16 24.59
CA THR A 136 7.52 7.79 24.52
C THR A 136 7.08 7.40 23.12
N THR A 137 6.78 8.42 22.27
CA THR A 137 6.29 8.22 20.91
C THR A 137 7.13 8.99 19.90
N LEU A 138 7.64 8.29 18.91
CA LEU A 138 8.31 8.85 17.73
C LEU A 138 7.36 8.83 16.55
N VAL A 139 7.24 9.94 15.85
CA VAL A 139 6.45 10.04 14.61
C VAL A 139 7.42 10.06 13.42
N ALA A 140 7.51 8.93 12.72
CA ALA A 140 8.34 8.80 11.52
C ALA A 140 7.67 9.50 10.35
N CYS A 141 8.16 10.68 9.96
CA CYS A 141 7.65 11.44 8.83
C CYS A 141 8.44 11.11 7.55
N GLY A 142 7.86 10.27 6.70
CA GLY A 142 8.44 9.90 5.40
C GLY A 142 9.39 8.70 5.45
N ASP A 143 9.78 8.23 4.27
CA ASP A 143 10.47 6.96 4.06
C ASP A 143 11.84 6.88 4.76
N HIS A 144 12.59 7.97 4.78
CA HIS A 144 13.90 8.00 5.42
C HIS A 144 13.81 7.89 6.96
N ALA A 145 12.86 8.59 7.59
CA ALA A 145 12.61 8.46 9.02
C ALA A 145 12.11 7.07 9.38
N PHE A 146 11.19 6.52 8.58
CA PHE A 146 10.69 5.16 8.71
C PHE A 146 11.82 4.13 8.72
N LYS A 147 12.72 4.19 7.72
CA LYS A 147 13.85 3.26 7.61
C LYS A 147 14.85 3.39 8.76
N ALA A 148 15.15 4.62 9.17
CA ALA A 148 16.09 4.89 10.26
C ALA A 148 15.58 4.40 11.62
N LEU A 149 14.27 4.40 11.84
CA LEU A 149 13.64 4.00 13.10
C LEU A 149 13.22 2.52 13.15
N GLY A 150 13.69 1.67 12.22
CA GLY A 150 13.46 0.23 12.24
C GLY A 150 12.71 -0.33 11.03
N GLY A 151 12.17 0.52 10.16
CA GLY A 151 11.44 0.07 8.97
C GLY A 151 12.31 -0.53 7.86
N ALA A 152 13.64 -0.35 7.89
CA ALA A 152 14.56 -0.81 6.85
C ALA A 152 14.58 -2.33 6.65
N GLY A 153 14.32 -3.11 7.71
CA GLY A 153 14.29 -4.58 7.67
C GLY A 153 12.94 -5.17 7.28
N LEU A 154 11.90 -4.35 7.22
CA LEU A 154 10.55 -4.81 6.96
C LEU A 154 10.32 -5.05 5.46
N LYS A 155 9.55 -6.09 5.18
CA LYS A 155 9.19 -6.49 3.82
C LYS A 155 7.67 -6.60 3.69
N SER A 156 7.18 -6.33 2.48
CA SER A 156 5.82 -6.67 2.07
C SER A 156 5.69 -8.19 1.82
N PRO A 157 4.49 -8.76 1.74
CA PRO A 157 4.26 -10.19 1.49
C PRO A 157 4.91 -10.72 0.21
N ASP A 158 5.08 -9.87 -0.81
CA ASP A 158 5.78 -10.16 -2.07
C ASP A 158 7.32 -10.08 -1.95
N GLY A 159 7.84 -9.86 -0.74
CA GLY A 159 9.27 -9.82 -0.44
C GLY A 159 9.97 -8.50 -0.75
N LYS A 160 9.27 -7.50 -1.27
CA LYS A 160 9.83 -6.17 -1.52
C LYS A 160 10.05 -5.39 -0.22
N PRO A 161 11.04 -4.48 -0.17
CA PRO A 161 11.22 -3.61 0.97
C PRO A 161 9.95 -2.78 1.27
N ALA A 162 9.56 -2.72 2.54
CA ALA A 162 8.45 -1.88 2.96
C ALA A 162 8.77 -0.38 2.78
N THR A 163 7.75 0.41 2.54
CA THR A 163 7.84 1.87 2.38
C THR A 163 6.93 2.57 3.38
N ILE A 164 7.14 3.87 3.59
CA ILE A 164 6.26 4.66 4.44
C ILE A 164 4.80 4.62 3.96
N SER A 165 4.56 4.58 2.65
CA SER A 165 3.20 4.51 2.08
C SER A 165 2.47 3.23 2.49
N SER A 166 3.20 2.12 2.68
CA SER A 166 2.64 0.86 3.13
C SER A 166 2.52 0.74 4.66
N TYR A 167 3.12 1.67 5.42
CA TYR A 167 3.08 1.68 6.89
C TYR A 167 2.42 2.92 7.50
N ARG A 168 2.01 3.90 6.68
CA ARG A 168 1.31 5.08 7.19
C ARG A 168 0.06 4.67 7.99
N GLY A 169 -0.19 5.37 9.09
CA GLY A 169 -1.30 5.08 9.98
C GLY A 169 -1.09 3.89 10.92
N TYR A 170 0.04 3.19 10.80
CA TYR A 170 0.43 2.08 11.67
C TYR A 170 1.62 2.42 12.57
N THR A 171 1.79 1.65 13.64
CA THR A 171 3.02 1.61 14.42
C THR A 171 3.97 0.56 13.86
N LEU A 172 5.28 0.75 14.04
CA LEU A 172 6.23 -0.31 13.76
C LEU A 172 6.05 -1.48 14.74
N PRO A 173 6.30 -2.74 14.27
CA PRO A 173 6.19 -3.93 15.13
C PRO A 173 7.14 -3.86 16.34
N GLU A 174 8.35 -3.38 16.10
CA GLU A 174 9.38 -3.22 17.13
C GLU A 174 9.47 -1.78 17.60
N LYS A 175 9.68 -1.62 18.91
CA LYS A 175 9.93 -0.32 19.52
C LYS A 175 11.36 0.14 19.26
N TYR A 176 11.53 1.42 18.94
CA TYR A 176 12.85 2.05 18.85
C TYR A 176 13.31 2.48 20.26
N GLU A 177 14.32 1.81 20.81
CA GLU A 177 14.82 2.07 22.16
C GLU A 177 13.69 2.15 23.22
N GLY A 178 12.73 1.23 23.16
CA GLY A 178 11.57 1.19 24.05
C GLY A 178 10.41 2.13 23.71
N ARG A 179 10.55 2.96 22.68
CA ARG A 179 9.56 3.97 22.24
C ARG A 179 8.70 3.44 21.10
N THR A 180 7.42 3.78 21.13
CA THR A 180 6.50 3.49 20.01
C THR A 180 6.86 4.36 18.80
N VAL A 181 6.94 3.77 17.62
CA VAL A 181 7.16 4.48 16.34
C VAL A 181 5.87 4.47 15.55
N TYR A 182 5.26 5.63 15.35
CA TYR A 182 4.07 5.81 14.51
C TYR A 182 4.46 6.40 13.15
N CYS A 183 3.88 5.90 12.07
CA CYS A 183 4.29 6.21 10.72
C CYS A 183 3.32 7.15 10.00
N VAL A 184 3.83 8.23 9.40
CA VAL A 184 3.04 9.18 8.59
C VAL A 184 3.79 9.57 7.31
N VAL A 185 3.04 9.89 6.27
CA VAL A 185 3.62 10.45 5.03
C VAL A 185 4.24 11.81 5.32
N HIS A 186 5.37 12.11 4.69
CA HIS A 186 6.02 13.40 4.87
C HIS A 186 5.16 14.54 4.29
N PRO A 187 4.91 15.63 5.01
CA PRO A 187 4.04 16.72 4.52
C PRO A 187 4.45 17.31 3.17
N ALA A 188 5.75 17.31 2.84
CA ALA A 188 6.21 17.77 1.53
C ALA A 188 5.77 16.87 0.37
N ASP A 189 5.53 15.58 0.60
CA ASP A 189 5.05 14.67 -0.43
C ASP A 189 3.59 14.95 -0.78
N LEU A 190 2.80 15.43 0.18
CA LEU A 190 1.41 15.81 -0.01
C LEU A 190 1.22 17.06 -0.89
N PHE A 191 2.26 17.88 -1.09
CA PHE A 191 2.24 18.97 -2.06
C PHE A 191 2.34 18.44 -3.50
N ARG A 192 2.92 17.26 -3.68
CA ARG A 192 3.11 16.59 -4.98
C ARG A 192 2.00 15.60 -5.29
N ASP A 193 1.59 14.82 -4.30
CA ASP A 193 0.52 13.83 -4.42
C ASP A 193 -0.63 14.15 -3.46
N ARG A 194 -1.71 14.69 -4.01
CA ARG A 194 -2.89 15.09 -3.25
C ARG A 194 -3.83 13.92 -2.92
N SER A 195 -3.68 12.76 -3.55
CA SER A 195 -4.49 11.57 -3.26
C SER A 195 -4.33 11.12 -1.80
N MET A 196 -3.15 11.39 -1.22
CA MET A 196 -2.82 11.06 0.16
C MET A 196 -3.28 12.10 1.21
N LEU A 197 -4.00 13.17 0.82
CA LEU A 197 -4.44 14.21 1.78
C LEU A 197 -5.47 13.68 2.78
N LEU A 198 -6.48 12.95 2.31
CA LEU A 198 -7.50 12.37 3.21
C LEU A 198 -6.89 11.29 4.12
N PRO A 199 -6.14 10.31 3.60
CA PRO A 199 -5.42 9.37 4.45
C PRO A 199 -4.56 10.04 5.51
N SER A 200 -3.76 11.04 5.13
CA SER A 200 -2.91 11.76 6.10
C SER A 200 -3.70 12.50 7.17
N ARG A 201 -4.86 13.10 6.84
CA ARG A 201 -5.74 13.70 7.86
C ARG A 201 -6.20 12.68 8.89
N MET A 202 -6.55 11.48 8.43
CA MET A 202 -6.96 10.38 9.30
C MET A 202 -5.79 9.87 10.14
N ASP A 203 -4.59 9.72 9.56
CA ASP A 203 -3.38 9.31 10.27
C ASP A 203 -3.08 10.24 11.45
N TRP A 204 -3.07 11.55 11.22
CA TRP A 204 -2.80 12.50 12.29
C TRP A 204 -3.90 12.53 13.36
N ALA A 205 -5.18 12.37 12.97
CA ALA A 205 -6.27 12.23 13.94
C ALA A 205 -6.15 10.93 14.76
N ARG A 206 -5.70 9.85 14.13
CA ARG A 206 -5.42 8.56 14.81
C ARG A 206 -4.23 8.68 15.76
N LEU A 207 -3.17 9.40 15.37
CA LEU A 207 -2.07 9.72 16.29
C LEU A 207 -2.58 10.38 17.56
N GLY A 208 -3.52 11.34 17.44
CA GLY A 208 -4.12 11.99 18.61
C GLY A 208 -4.87 11.02 19.53
N LYS A 209 -5.53 10.01 18.98
CA LYS A 209 -6.18 8.94 19.76
C LYS A 209 -5.13 8.05 20.44
N LEU A 210 -4.08 7.68 19.71
CA LEU A 210 -2.96 6.90 20.20
C LEU A 210 -2.33 7.56 21.44
N LEU A 211 -2.04 8.85 21.35
CA LEU A 211 -1.41 9.61 22.43
C LEU A 211 -2.29 9.75 23.69
N LYS A 212 -3.61 9.61 23.55
CA LYS A 212 -4.58 9.61 24.65
C LYS A 212 -4.88 8.21 25.17
N GLU A 213 -4.10 7.21 24.74
CA GLU A 213 -4.35 5.80 25.06
C GLU A 213 -5.76 5.31 24.65
N GLN A 214 -6.40 6.04 23.74
CA GLN A 214 -7.69 5.64 23.13
C GLN A 214 -7.46 4.67 21.99
N TRP A 215 -6.77 3.57 22.29
CA TRP A 215 -6.52 2.52 21.32
C TRP A 215 -7.83 1.80 20.95
N PRO A 216 -7.95 1.32 19.70
CA PRO A 216 -8.83 0.19 19.48
C PRO A 216 -8.38 -0.93 20.45
N GLU A 217 -9.35 -1.58 21.03
CA GLU A 217 -9.19 -2.57 22.07
C GLU A 217 -8.13 -3.64 21.76
N PRO A 218 -7.49 -4.22 22.78
CA PRO A 218 -6.55 -5.31 22.57
C PRO A 218 -7.22 -6.40 21.73
N VAL A 219 -6.43 -7.01 20.85
CA VAL A 219 -6.88 -8.17 20.06
C VAL A 219 -7.39 -9.21 21.06
N PRO A 220 -8.66 -9.60 20.99
CA PRO A 220 -9.15 -10.66 21.86
C PRO A 220 -8.36 -11.93 21.59
N PRO A 221 -8.15 -12.78 22.61
CA PRO A 221 -7.39 -14.00 22.46
C PRO A 221 -7.99 -14.85 21.32
N MET A 222 -7.11 -15.38 20.50
CA MET A 222 -7.48 -16.27 19.41
C MET A 222 -8.09 -17.56 19.98
N ASN A 223 -9.30 -17.88 19.53
CA ASN A 223 -10.00 -19.10 19.93
C ASN A 223 -10.05 -20.07 18.73
N VAL A 224 -9.23 -21.12 18.78
CA VAL A 224 -9.22 -22.18 17.77
C VAL A 224 -10.20 -23.28 18.18
N LEU A 225 -11.23 -23.50 17.38
CA LEU A 225 -12.29 -24.46 17.64
C LEU A 225 -11.82 -25.88 17.35
N GLN A 226 -11.78 -26.72 18.35
CA GLN A 226 -11.30 -28.10 18.26
C GLN A 226 -12.38 -29.14 18.52
N THR A 227 -13.48 -28.78 19.17
CA THR A 227 -14.55 -29.71 19.50
C THR A 227 -15.93 -29.17 19.09
N PRO A 228 -16.93 -30.07 18.86
CA PRO A 228 -18.29 -29.64 18.57
C PRO A 228 -18.89 -28.74 19.64
N GLU A 229 -18.58 -29.00 20.92
CA GLU A 229 -19.07 -28.22 22.06
C GLU A 229 -18.58 -26.79 22.02
N GLN A 230 -17.32 -26.58 21.67
CA GLN A 230 -16.76 -25.23 21.48
C GLN A 230 -17.47 -24.49 20.34
N VAL A 231 -17.76 -25.17 19.23
CA VAL A 231 -18.57 -24.63 18.13
C VAL A 231 -19.96 -24.22 18.62
N HIS A 232 -20.66 -25.10 19.30
CA HIS A 232 -22.01 -24.81 19.80
C HIS A 232 -21.99 -23.60 20.74
N THR A 233 -21.06 -23.56 21.70
CA THR A 233 -20.93 -22.46 22.66
C THR A 233 -20.67 -21.13 21.96
N LEU A 234 -19.75 -21.09 20.98
CA LEU A 234 -19.49 -19.89 20.22
C LEU A 234 -20.74 -19.44 19.46
N PHE A 235 -21.37 -20.33 18.69
CA PHE A 235 -22.51 -19.98 17.87
C PHE A 235 -23.75 -19.59 18.68
N ASP A 236 -23.92 -20.11 19.90
CA ASP A 236 -24.97 -19.64 20.82
C ASP A 236 -24.81 -18.15 21.14
N THR A 237 -23.57 -17.68 21.25
CA THR A 237 -23.28 -16.25 21.42
C THR A 237 -23.47 -15.49 20.10
N LEU A 238 -22.90 -15.97 18.99
CA LEU A 238 -22.98 -15.30 17.68
C LEU A 238 -24.44 -15.13 17.21
N ASP A 239 -25.31 -16.07 17.50
CA ASP A 239 -26.76 -16.06 17.18
C ASP A 239 -27.50 -14.90 17.87
N THR A 240 -26.93 -14.31 18.92
CA THR A 240 -27.50 -13.14 19.63
C THR A 240 -27.04 -11.81 19.09
N LEU A 241 -26.03 -11.81 18.21
CA LEU A 241 -25.43 -10.59 17.68
C LEU A 241 -26.24 -10.00 16.52
N PRO A 242 -26.22 -8.69 16.34
CA PRO A 242 -26.93 -8.03 15.23
C PRO A 242 -26.30 -8.32 13.87
N TRP A 243 -25.05 -8.72 13.83
CA TRP A 243 -24.29 -9.14 12.65
C TRP A 243 -22.95 -9.76 13.07
N VAL A 244 -22.34 -10.52 12.15
CA VAL A 244 -21.01 -11.12 12.32
C VAL A 244 -20.14 -10.81 11.11
N ALA A 245 -18.81 -10.95 11.24
CA ALA A 245 -17.86 -10.90 10.15
C ALA A 245 -17.21 -12.27 9.96
N VAL A 246 -16.89 -12.60 8.72
CA VAL A 246 -16.21 -13.83 8.32
C VAL A 246 -15.05 -13.51 7.40
N ASP A 247 -13.97 -14.26 7.55
CA ASP A 247 -12.82 -14.26 6.66
C ASP A 247 -12.36 -15.69 6.39
N THR A 248 -11.91 -15.98 5.15
CA THR A 248 -11.49 -17.33 4.75
C THR A 248 -10.08 -17.34 4.18
N GLU A 249 -9.29 -18.34 4.56
CA GLU A 249 -8.02 -18.66 3.91
C GLU A 249 -8.20 -19.92 3.06
N TYR A 250 -7.78 -19.87 1.81
CA TYR A 250 -8.00 -20.95 0.84
C TYR A 250 -6.84 -21.12 -0.14
N ALA A 251 -6.83 -22.20 -0.87
CA ALA A 251 -5.91 -22.43 -1.98
C ALA A 251 -6.46 -21.70 -3.24
N PRO A 252 -5.73 -20.73 -3.82
CA PRO A 252 -6.25 -19.92 -4.93
C PRO A 252 -6.72 -20.74 -6.14
N ASP A 253 -5.94 -21.76 -6.51
CA ASP A 253 -6.18 -22.56 -7.72
C ASP A 253 -7.42 -23.46 -7.62
N SER A 254 -7.68 -24.01 -6.43
CA SER A 254 -8.76 -24.98 -6.19
C SER A 254 -9.94 -24.44 -5.41
N LYS A 255 -9.86 -23.21 -4.90
CA LYS A 255 -10.81 -22.63 -3.93
C LYS A 255 -11.06 -23.53 -2.70
N PHE A 256 -10.06 -24.31 -2.36
CA PHE A 256 -10.16 -25.27 -1.28
C PHE A 256 -9.94 -24.55 0.06
N LEU A 257 -10.97 -24.56 0.92
CA LEU A 257 -10.95 -23.87 2.21
C LEU A 257 -9.91 -24.49 3.14
N LYS A 258 -9.04 -23.66 3.72
CA LYS A 258 -8.01 -24.05 4.70
C LYS A 258 -8.37 -23.64 6.11
N LEU A 259 -8.89 -22.44 6.25
CA LEU A 259 -9.20 -21.81 7.52
C LEU A 259 -10.39 -20.89 7.37
N ILE A 260 -11.30 -20.89 8.34
CA ILE A 260 -12.39 -19.94 8.44
C ILE A 260 -12.40 -19.29 9.81
N GLY A 261 -12.41 -17.97 9.83
CA GLY A 261 -12.60 -17.16 11.02
C GLY A 261 -13.97 -16.52 11.03
N ILE A 262 -14.62 -16.48 12.19
CA ILE A 262 -15.91 -15.83 12.40
C ILE A 262 -15.95 -15.11 13.72
N GLY A 263 -16.54 -13.91 13.75
CA GLY A 263 -16.69 -13.16 14.99
C GLY A 263 -17.67 -12.01 14.86
N GLY A 264 -17.97 -11.37 15.98
CA GLY A 264 -18.82 -10.20 16.01
C GLY A 264 -18.58 -9.34 17.25
N TRP A 265 -19.13 -8.13 17.24
CA TRP A 265 -19.04 -7.22 18.36
C TRP A 265 -20.18 -7.44 19.34
N GLN A 266 -19.85 -7.64 20.61
CA GLN A 266 -20.81 -7.85 21.69
C GLN A 266 -20.90 -6.58 22.58
N ASP A 267 -21.98 -5.83 22.42
CA ASP A 267 -22.15 -4.54 23.11
C ASP A 267 -22.17 -4.66 24.64
N GLY A 268 -22.77 -5.72 25.18
CA GLY A 268 -22.88 -5.92 26.63
C GLY A 268 -21.55 -6.07 27.36
N VAL A 269 -20.53 -6.60 26.69
CA VAL A 269 -19.17 -6.77 27.25
C VAL A 269 -18.15 -5.88 26.57
N GLN A 270 -18.58 -5.05 25.61
CA GLN A 270 -17.72 -4.12 24.86
C GLN A 270 -16.47 -4.83 24.27
N SER A 271 -16.66 -6.01 23.72
CA SER A 271 -15.58 -6.86 23.21
C SER A 271 -16.00 -7.60 21.93
N ILE A 272 -15.00 -8.07 21.18
CA ILE A 272 -15.18 -8.99 20.07
C ILE A 272 -15.22 -10.41 20.62
N VAL A 273 -16.22 -11.16 20.22
CA VAL A 273 -16.31 -12.60 20.45
C VAL A 273 -16.20 -13.32 19.10
N GLY A 274 -15.46 -14.41 19.06
CA GLY A 274 -15.29 -15.16 17.83
C GLY A 274 -14.37 -16.37 17.97
N GLY A 275 -14.11 -17.02 16.88
CA GLY A 275 -13.22 -18.17 16.81
C GLY A 275 -12.88 -18.56 15.38
N GLN A 276 -11.98 -19.50 15.25
CA GLN A 276 -11.46 -20.00 13.98
C GLN A 276 -11.54 -21.52 13.92
N LEU A 277 -11.76 -22.06 12.74
CA LEU A 277 -11.69 -23.47 12.46
C LEU A 277 -10.71 -23.75 11.32
N GLU A 278 -9.69 -24.54 11.60
CA GLU A 278 -8.87 -25.14 10.55
C GLU A 278 -9.69 -26.22 9.82
N TRP A 279 -9.85 -26.06 8.50
CA TRP A 279 -10.77 -26.91 7.73
C TRP A 279 -10.26 -28.33 7.50
N PHE A 280 -8.92 -28.46 7.37
CA PHE A 280 -8.24 -29.73 7.21
C PHE A 280 -7.60 -30.16 8.52
N GLN A 281 -8.35 -30.86 9.30
CA GLN A 281 -7.85 -31.50 10.50
C GLN A 281 -8.04 -33.02 10.37
N SER A 282 -7.43 -33.75 11.28
CA SER A 282 -7.51 -35.22 11.34
C SER A 282 -8.98 -35.72 11.30
N GLU A 283 -9.18 -37.00 10.98
CA GLU A 283 -10.51 -37.65 11.05
C GLU A 283 -11.22 -37.41 12.38
N ALA A 284 -10.45 -37.25 13.48
CA ALA A 284 -10.99 -36.93 14.81
C ALA A 284 -11.77 -35.61 14.89
N GLN A 285 -11.55 -34.69 13.96
CA GLN A 285 -12.17 -33.34 13.95
C GLN A 285 -13.31 -33.21 12.93
N THR A 286 -13.66 -34.30 12.25
CA THR A 286 -14.80 -34.32 11.32
C THR A 286 -16.10 -33.86 12.00
N GLY A 287 -16.30 -34.24 13.27
CA GLY A 287 -17.45 -33.81 14.08
C GLY A 287 -17.49 -32.29 14.32
N THR A 288 -16.34 -31.68 14.60
CA THR A 288 -16.19 -30.21 14.80
C THR A 288 -16.57 -29.46 13.53
N ARG A 289 -16.03 -29.90 12.39
CA ARG A 289 -16.35 -29.29 11.08
C ARG A 289 -17.85 -29.45 10.74
N GLN A 290 -18.43 -30.61 11.02
CA GLN A 290 -19.84 -30.84 10.76
C GLN A 290 -20.75 -29.99 11.66
N ALA A 291 -20.41 -29.85 12.94
CA ALA A 291 -21.08 -28.92 13.85
C ALA A 291 -20.98 -27.48 13.36
N PHE A 292 -19.79 -27.05 12.88
CA PHE A 292 -19.60 -25.72 12.32
C PHE A 292 -20.49 -25.48 11.09
N ILE A 293 -20.52 -26.41 10.13
CA ILE A 293 -21.35 -26.30 8.93
C ILE A 293 -22.83 -26.13 9.31
N GLN A 294 -23.34 -26.97 10.21
CA GLN A 294 -24.72 -26.92 10.64
C GLN A 294 -25.08 -25.61 11.35
N ARG A 295 -24.22 -25.16 12.27
CA ARG A 295 -24.43 -23.90 13.02
C ARG A 295 -24.30 -22.68 12.12
N TYR A 296 -23.33 -22.68 11.23
CA TYR A 296 -23.11 -21.58 10.27
C TYR A 296 -24.32 -21.45 9.33
N ALA A 297 -24.82 -22.55 8.80
CA ALA A 297 -26.00 -22.55 7.95
C ALA A 297 -27.25 -21.99 8.65
N HIS A 298 -27.43 -22.32 9.93
CA HIS A 298 -28.51 -21.76 10.73
C HIS A 298 -28.33 -20.27 11.02
N LEU A 299 -27.11 -19.86 11.34
CA LEU A 299 -26.74 -18.45 11.63
C LEU A 299 -27.07 -17.54 10.46
N ILE A 300 -26.61 -17.87 9.24
CA ILE A 300 -26.73 -16.99 8.05
C ILE A 300 -28.18 -16.78 7.58
N GLN A 301 -29.11 -17.59 8.02
CA GLN A 301 -30.55 -17.39 7.76
C GLN A 301 -31.13 -16.26 8.62
N ARG A 302 -30.45 -15.86 9.71
CA ARG A 302 -30.99 -14.96 10.72
C ARG A 302 -30.11 -13.73 10.95
N VAL A 303 -28.81 -13.92 10.89
CA VAL A 303 -27.81 -12.90 11.23
C VAL A 303 -27.07 -12.45 9.95
N PRO A 304 -27.01 -11.16 9.64
CA PRO A 304 -26.21 -10.65 8.55
C PRO A 304 -24.73 -10.99 8.71
N VAL A 305 -24.09 -11.42 7.62
CA VAL A 305 -22.69 -11.84 7.59
C VAL A 305 -21.90 -10.86 6.71
N TRP A 306 -20.93 -10.19 7.31
CA TRP A 306 -20.06 -9.24 6.65
C TRP A 306 -18.75 -9.88 6.20
N PHE A 307 -18.34 -9.56 4.99
CA PHE A 307 -17.05 -9.91 4.42
C PHE A 307 -16.27 -8.66 4.07
N TRP A 308 -14.97 -8.82 3.98
CA TRP A 308 -14.15 -7.87 3.23
C TRP A 308 -13.91 -8.42 1.83
N ASN A 309 -14.53 -7.86 0.81
CA ASN A 309 -14.50 -8.40 -0.56
C ASN A 309 -15.12 -9.81 -0.66
N GLY A 310 -16.37 -9.93 -0.27
CA GLY A 310 -17.12 -11.20 -0.26
C GLY A 310 -17.11 -11.97 -1.59
N LYS A 311 -16.75 -11.30 -2.69
CA LYS A 311 -16.50 -11.95 -3.99
C LYS A 311 -15.40 -13.03 -3.90
N ALA A 312 -14.42 -12.86 -3.01
CA ALA A 312 -13.36 -13.84 -2.80
C ALA A 312 -13.84 -15.02 -1.95
N ASP A 313 -14.55 -14.74 -0.86
CA ASP A 313 -14.94 -15.75 0.15
C ASP A 313 -16.17 -16.55 -0.22
N LEU A 314 -17.20 -15.91 -0.79
CA LEU A 314 -18.48 -16.56 -1.09
C LEU A 314 -18.35 -17.78 -2.01
N PRO A 315 -17.59 -17.77 -3.11
CA PRO A 315 -17.37 -18.97 -3.92
C PRO A 315 -16.69 -20.09 -3.17
N VAL A 316 -15.75 -19.76 -2.26
CA VAL A 316 -15.06 -20.74 -1.41
C VAL A 316 -16.03 -21.39 -0.45
N LEU A 317 -16.89 -20.62 0.21
CA LEU A 317 -17.90 -21.13 1.13
C LEU A 317 -18.93 -22.00 0.40
N LEU A 318 -19.40 -21.56 -0.79
CA LEU A 318 -20.33 -22.32 -1.63
C LEU A 318 -19.75 -23.66 -2.10
N GLN A 319 -18.46 -23.72 -2.37
CA GLN A 319 -17.80 -24.94 -2.80
C GLN A 319 -17.55 -25.91 -1.64
N ASN A 320 -17.25 -25.41 -0.43
CA ASN A 320 -16.79 -26.23 0.69
C ASN A 320 -17.88 -26.53 1.74
N ILE A 321 -18.94 -25.70 1.79
CA ILE A 321 -20.04 -25.88 2.76
C ILE A 321 -21.28 -26.42 2.03
N HIS A 322 -21.61 -27.69 2.29
CA HIS A 322 -22.79 -28.36 1.75
C HIS A 322 -23.70 -28.82 2.89
N ILE A 323 -24.99 -28.59 2.73
CA ILE A 323 -26.01 -29.03 3.68
C ILE A 323 -26.97 -29.99 2.97
N GLY A 324 -27.10 -31.22 3.49
CA GLY A 324 -27.95 -32.22 2.88
C GLY A 324 -27.59 -32.63 1.45
N GLY A 325 -26.34 -32.38 1.03
CA GLY A 325 -25.87 -32.65 -0.33
C GLY A 325 -26.13 -31.52 -1.34
N GLU A 326 -26.77 -30.44 -0.94
CA GLU A 326 -27.02 -29.28 -1.78
C GLU A 326 -26.01 -28.15 -1.47
N ARG A 327 -25.61 -27.38 -2.51
CA ARG A 327 -24.83 -26.15 -2.32
C ARG A 327 -25.70 -25.13 -1.58
N PHE A 328 -25.17 -24.59 -0.49
CA PHE A 328 -25.83 -23.50 0.22
C PHE A 328 -25.65 -22.20 -0.54
N ALA A 329 -26.75 -21.59 -1.00
CA ALA A 329 -26.71 -20.45 -1.93
C ALA A 329 -27.64 -19.28 -1.53
N ASP A 330 -27.86 -19.04 -0.25
CA ASP A 330 -28.61 -17.85 0.16
C ASP A 330 -27.71 -16.65 0.38
N TYR A 331 -27.62 -15.78 -0.63
CA TYR A 331 -26.88 -14.53 -0.58
C TYR A 331 -27.67 -13.38 0.09
N ALA A 332 -28.90 -13.63 0.54
CA ALA A 332 -29.81 -12.57 0.96
C ALA A 332 -29.31 -11.78 2.18
N ARG A 333 -28.46 -12.41 3.01
CA ARG A 333 -27.91 -11.81 4.24
C ARG A 333 -26.42 -11.57 4.21
N TYR A 334 -25.79 -11.73 3.07
CA TYR A 334 -24.38 -11.41 2.90
C TYR A 334 -24.21 -9.92 2.63
N GLU A 335 -23.29 -9.33 3.36
CA GLU A 335 -22.92 -7.93 3.30
C GLU A 335 -21.44 -7.82 2.94
N ASP A 336 -21.07 -6.74 2.25
CA ASP A 336 -19.69 -6.52 1.79
C ASP A 336 -19.17 -5.16 2.27
N ALA A 337 -18.17 -5.19 3.16
CA ALA A 337 -17.60 -4.00 3.75
C ALA A 337 -16.74 -3.20 2.75
N MET A 338 -16.09 -3.87 1.78
CA MET A 338 -15.34 -3.20 0.73
C MET A 338 -16.27 -2.41 -0.20
N LEU A 339 -17.42 -2.99 -0.57
CA LEU A 339 -18.43 -2.27 -1.36
C LEU A 339 -19.01 -1.07 -0.60
N LEU A 340 -19.27 -1.22 0.71
CA LEU A 340 -19.72 -0.10 1.54
C LEU A 340 -18.66 1.01 1.62
N HIS A 341 -17.40 0.65 1.81
CA HIS A 341 -16.29 1.60 1.80
C HIS A 341 -16.21 2.33 0.44
N HIS A 342 -16.32 1.60 -0.67
CA HIS A 342 -16.32 2.20 -2.01
C HIS A 342 -17.50 3.18 -2.22
N VAL A 343 -18.65 2.91 -1.65
CA VAL A 343 -19.81 3.83 -1.74
C VAL A 343 -19.56 5.11 -0.95
N LEU A 344 -18.90 5.01 0.21
CA LEU A 344 -18.61 6.15 1.07
C LEU A 344 -17.42 6.99 0.57
N TRP A 345 -16.37 6.34 0.02
CA TRP A 345 -15.11 6.98 -0.40
C TRP A 345 -14.56 6.34 -1.68
N SER A 346 -15.24 6.56 -2.80
CA SER A 346 -14.96 5.92 -4.10
C SER A 346 -13.59 6.26 -4.71
N ASP A 347 -12.95 7.33 -4.25
CA ASP A 347 -11.65 7.82 -4.71
C ASP A 347 -10.46 7.26 -3.91
N GLN A 348 -10.73 6.43 -2.89
CA GLN A 348 -9.69 5.83 -2.05
C GLN A 348 -9.38 4.39 -2.49
N ALA A 349 -8.22 3.87 -2.05
CA ALA A 349 -7.93 2.45 -2.17
C ALA A 349 -8.87 1.62 -1.28
N HIS A 350 -9.24 0.42 -1.74
CA HIS A 350 -10.24 -0.43 -1.08
C HIS A 350 -9.67 -1.76 -0.58
N ASP A 351 -8.34 -1.93 -0.55
CA ASP A 351 -7.76 -3.10 0.10
C ASP A 351 -7.91 -3.01 1.62
N LEU A 352 -8.10 -4.18 2.27
CA LEU A 352 -8.35 -4.25 3.71
C LEU A 352 -7.24 -3.55 4.52
N GLU A 353 -5.98 -3.75 4.12
CA GLU A 353 -4.84 -3.17 4.81
C GLU A 353 -4.85 -1.64 4.78
N PHE A 354 -5.17 -1.04 3.61
CA PHE A 354 -5.30 0.41 3.50
C PHE A 354 -6.43 0.93 4.40
N VAL A 355 -7.61 0.31 4.36
CA VAL A 355 -8.75 0.78 5.15
C VAL A 355 -8.56 0.52 6.64
N ALA A 356 -7.94 -0.60 7.02
CA ALA A 356 -7.54 -0.87 8.40
C ALA A 356 -6.57 0.19 8.93
N SER A 357 -5.66 0.69 8.08
CA SER A 357 -4.80 1.81 8.45
C SER A 357 -5.55 3.11 8.75
N LEU A 358 -6.77 3.27 8.25
CA LEU A 358 -7.61 4.44 8.50
C LEU A 358 -8.55 4.24 9.70
N LEU A 359 -9.17 3.08 9.80
CA LEU A 359 -10.31 2.81 10.69
C LEU A 359 -10.06 1.67 11.69
N GLY A 360 -9.12 0.79 11.40
CA GLY A 360 -8.82 -0.41 12.16
C GLY A 360 -7.74 -0.23 13.23
N ARG A 361 -6.94 -1.26 13.47
CA ARG A 361 -5.88 -1.31 14.47
C ARG A 361 -4.63 -0.56 14.04
N TYR A 362 -3.70 -0.37 14.98
CA TYR A 362 -2.41 0.30 14.73
C TYR A 362 -1.30 -0.67 14.31
N THR A 363 -1.53 -1.99 14.40
CA THR A 363 -0.54 -3.01 14.08
C THR A 363 -0.87 -3.66 12.75
N LYS A 364 0.10 -3.67 11.84
CA LYS A 364 -0.02 -4.33 10.55
C LYS A 364 0.22 -5.84 10.69
N LEU A 365 -0.66 -6.68 10.12
CA LEU A 365 -0.58 -8.14 10.25
C LEU A 365 -0.29 -8.88 8.93
N LYS A 366 -0.41 -8.23 7.78
CA LYS A 366 -0.30 -8.90 6.47
C LYS A 366 1.03 -9.64 6.24
N HIS A 367 2.11 -9.21 6.89
CA HIS A 367 3.39 -9.91 6.83
C HIS A 367 3.36 -11.29 7.49
N LEU A 368 2.36 -11.58 8.34
CA LEU A 368 2.17 -12.85 9.04
C LEU A 368 1.40 -13.90 8.22
N SER A 369 0.81 -13.52 7.09
CA SER A 369 -0.07 -14.40 6.30
C SER A 369 0.53 -15.76 5.94
N ARG A 370 1.87 -15.84 5.78
CA ARG A 370 2.58 -17.09 5.47
C ARG A 370 3.17 -17.81 6.68
N THR A 371 3.54 -17.08 7.72
CA THR A 371 4.22 -17.62 8.91
C THR A 371 3.26 -17.94 10.04
N GLU A 372 2.20 -17.16 10.19
CA GLU A 372 1.21 -17.28 11.25
C GLU A 372 -0.22 -17.10 10.71
N PRO A 373 -0.69 -18.02 9.84
CA PRO A 373 -1.97 -17.85 9.14
C PRO A 373 -3.17 -17.75 10.08
N LEU A 374 -3.15 -18.43 11.22
CA LEU A 374 -4.20 -18.32 12.25
C LEU A 374 -4.29 -16.88 12.80
N LEU A 375 -3.16 -16.31 13.19
CA LEU A 375 -3.12 -14.94 13.71
C LEU A 375 -3.50 -13.92 12.64
N TYR A 376 -3.10 -14.16 11.40
CA TYR A 376 -3.43 -13.31 10.26
C TYR A 376 -4.96 -13.31 10.00
N ASN A 377 -5.57 -14.47 9.78
CA ASN A 377 -7.01 -14.59 9.54
C ASN A 377 -7.84 -14.02 10.72
N TRP A 378 -7.43 -14.30 11.97
CA TRP A 378 -8.10 -13.71 13.14
C TRP A 378 -8.00 -12.18 13.15
N GLY A 379 -6.86 -11.67 12.70
CA GLY A 379 -6.64 -10.25 12.48
C GLY A 379 -7.63 -9.66 11.49
N ASP A 380 -7.79 -10.28 10.34
CA ASP A 380 -8.66 -9.80 9.26
C ASP A 380 -10.15 -9.83 9.69
N VAL A 381 -10.58 -10.84 10.44
CA VAL A 381 -11.92 -10.86 11.07
C VAL A 381 -12.12 -9.65 12.01
N ILE A 382 -11.17 -9.39 12.91
CA ILE A 382 -11.27 -8.28 13.87
C ILE A 382 -11.25 -6.93 13.13
N GLU A 383 -10.38 -6.76 12.16
CA GLU A 383 -10.31 -5.53 11.36
C GLU A 383 -11.61 -5.30 10.60
N THR A 384 -12.17 -6.34 9.99
CA THR A 384 -13.47 -6.25 9.32
C THR A 384 -14.57 -5.83 10.30
N ILE A 385 -14.62 -6.38 11.53
CA ILE A 385 -15.60 -5.97 12.54
C ILE A 385 -15.45 -4.49 12.91
N GLN A 386 -14.23 -4.02 13.17
CA GLN A 386 -13.98 -2.63 13.55
C GLN A 386 -14.31 -1.66 12.42
N ILE A 387 -13.93 -2.02 11.18
CA ILE A 387 -14.20 -1.21 9.99
C ILE A 387 -15.70 -1.15 9.74
N VAL A 388 -16.43 -2.26 9.80
CA VAL A 388 -17.90 -2.28 9.61
C VAL A 388 -18.59 -1.37 10.62
N LYS A 389 -18.19 -1.40 11.90
CA LYS A 389 -18.72 -0.44 12.90
C LYS A 389 -18.54 1.00 12.46
N ALA A 390 -17.34 1.36 12.02
CA ALA A 390 -17.02 2.72 11.58
C ALA A 390 -17.77 3.10 10.30
N LEU A 391 -17.83 2.22 9.30
CA LEU A 391 -18.53 2.47 8.04
C LEU A 391 -20.05 2.61 8.24
N LYS A 392 -20.65 1.77 9.09
CA LYS A 392 -22.07 1.89 9.43
C LYS A 392 -22.38 3.23 10.12
N ALA A 393 -21.51 3.68 11.02
CA ALA A 393 -21.66 5.00 11.64
C ALA A 393 -21.54 6.14 10.61
N GLN A 394 -20.65 6.01 9.61
CA GLN A 394 -20.54 6.99 8.52
C GLN A 394 -21.79 6.98 7.60
N LEU A 395 -22.30 5.80 7.26
CA LEU A 395 -23.52 5.66 6.45
C LEU A 395 -24.72 6.35 7.10
N GLN A 396 -24.83 6.30 8.44
CA GLN A 396 -25.90 6.99 9.18
C GLN A 396 -25.84 8.52 9.07
N LEU A 397 -24.67 9.10 8.76
CA LEU A 397 -24.53 10.54 8.53
C LEU A 397 -25.07 10.98 7.16
N ASP A 398 -25.14 10.07 6.18
CA ASP A 398 -25.75 10.31 4.88
C ASP A 398 -26.49 9.08 4.36
N THR A 399 -27.72 8.92 4.82
CA THR A 399 -28.59 7.79 4.47
C THR A 399 -28.97 7.72 2.98
N ARG A 400 -28.71 8.77 2.19
CA ARG A 400 -28.92 8.76 0.73
C ARG A 400 -28.01 7.76 0.02
N LEU A 401 -26.91 7.37 0.65
CA LEU A 401 -25.97 6.38 0.12
C LEU A 401 -26.42 4.92 0.35
N GLU A 402 -27.36 4.68 1.27
CA GLU A 402 -27.85 3.35 1.57
C GLU A 402 -28.48 2.63 0.35
N PRO A 403 -29.35 3.25 -0.47
CA PRO A 403 -29.87 2.62 -1.69
C PRO A 403 -28.77 2.36 -2.73
N VAL A 404 -27.69 3.15 -2.74
CA VAL A 404 -26.55 2.93 -3.64
C VAL A 404 -25.77 1.69 -3.22
N TYR A 405 -25.51 1.56 -1.92
CA TYR A 405 -24.87 0.36 -1.36
C TYR A 405 -25.71 -0.89 -1.62
N GLU A 406 -27.02 -0.83 -1.31
CA GLU A 406 -27.91 -1.97 -1.50
C GLU A 406 -27.97 -2.45 -2.96
N ARG A 407 -27.95 -1.53 -3.92
CA ARG A 407 -27.88 -1.88 -5.35
C ARG A 407 -26.58 -2.63 -5.69
N LYS A 408 -25.43 -2.14 -5.19
CA LYS A 408 -24.13 -2.79 -5.43
C LYS A 408 -24.09 -4.17 -4.76
N ARG A 409 -24.58 -4.29 -3.55
CA ARG A 409 -24.65 -5.55 -2.81
C ARG A 409 -25.47 -6.61 -3.57
N ARG A 410 -26.63 -6.23 -4.12
CA ARG A 410 -27.49 -7.12 -4.91
C ARG A 410 -26.87 -7.58 -6.24
N LEU A 411 -25.91 -6.84 -6.76
CA LEU A 411 -25.18 -7.24 -7.96
C LEU A 411 -24.11 -8.30 -7.68
N LEU A 412 -23.61 -8.39 -6.44
CA LEU A 412 -22.52 -9.28 -6.08
C LEU A 412 -22.78 -10.75 -6.42
N PRO A 413 -23.92 -11.38 -6.08
CA PRO A 413 -24.22 -12.75 -6.50
C PRO A 413 -24.21 -12.95 -8.01
N ILE A 414 -24.78 -12.00 -8.75
CA ILE A 414 -24.82 -12.05 -10.22
C ILE A 414 -23.42 -12.02 -10.81
N ILE A 415 -22.53 -11.18 -10.24
CA ILE A 415 -21.13 -11.10 -10.65
C ILE A 415 -20.42 -12.43 -10.37
N ILE A 416 -20.60 -12.99 -9.18
CA ILE A 416 -20.02 -14.29 -8.80
C ILE A 416 -20.47 -15.41 -9.77
N GLU A 417 -21.76 -15.51 -10.02
CA GLU A 417 -22.31 -16.51 -10.96
C GLU A 417 -21.73 -16.34 -12.37
N ARG A 418 -21.54 -15.09 -12.82
CA ARG A 418 -20.96 -14.81 -14.14
C ARG A 418 -19.47 -15.18 -14.20
N GLU A 419 -18.73 -14.89 -13.15
CA GLU A 419 -17.31 -15.26 -13.06
C GLU A 419 -17.11 -16.78 -12.94
N GLU A 420 -18.00 -17.47 -12.19
CA GLU A 420 -17.98 -18.94 -12.11
C GLU A 420 -18.37 -19.61 -13.42
N ALA A 421 -19.35 -19.06 -14.14
CA ALA A 421 -19.75 -19.56 -15.45
C ALA A 421 -18.65 -19.36 -16.51
N GLY A 422 -17.81 -18.34 -16.30
CA GLY A 422 -16.73 -17.98 -17.21
C GLY A 422 -17.22 -17.49 -18.57
N LEU A 423 -16.30 -17.29 -19.48
CA LEU A 423 -16.54 -16.96 -20.86
C LEU A 423 -16.17 -18.16 -21.73
N ARG A 424 -17.07 -18.54 -22.65
CA ARG A 424 -16.79 -19.60 -23.59
C ARG A 424 -15.74 -19.15 -24.60
N VAL A 425 -14.55 -19.74 -24.53
CA VAL A 425 -13.44 -19.49 -25.43
C VAL A 425 -13.52 -20.42 -26.63
N ASN A 426 -13.28 -19.89 -27.84
CA ASN A 426 -13.12 -20.71 -29.03
C ASN A 426 -11.66 -21.19 -29.12
N GLN A 427 -11.39 -22.36 -28.56
CA GLN A 427 -10.06 -22.95 -28.43
C GLN A 427 -9.33 -23.03 -29.78
N ALA A 428 -10.03 -23.47 -30.83
CA ALA A 428 -9.44 -23.58 -32.17
C ALA A 428 -8.97 -22.22 -32.73
N ARG A 429 -9.66 -21.12 -32.38
CA ARG A 429 -9.21 -19.78 -32.79
C ARG A 429 -8.01 -19.31 -31.95
N VAL A 430 -7.95 -19.65 -30.67
CA VAL A 430 -6.80 -19.34 -29.83
C VAL A 430 -5.56 -20.07 -30.34
N GLU A 431 -5.67 -21.37 -30.58
CA GLU A 431 -4.59 -22.19 -31.15
C GLU A 431 -4.09 -21.70 -32.51
N GLN A 432 -4.97 -21.14 -33.35
CA GLN A 432 -4.59 -20.49 -34.58
C GLN A 432 -3.94 -19.12 -34.40
N ALA A 433 -4.32 -18.38 -33.37
CA ALA A 433 -3.77 -17.04 -33.11
C ALA A 433 -2.35 -17.09 -32.53
N ILE A 434 -2.02 -18.08 -31.71
CA ILE A 434 -0.69 -18.21 -31.08
C ILE A 434 0.44 -18.17 -32.11
N PRO A 435 0.48 -19.03 -33.16
CA PRO A 435 1.55 -19.00 -34.12
C PRO A 435 1.60 -17.71 -34.95
N LEU A 436 0.45 -17.02 -35.14
CA LEU A 436 0.44 -15.72 -35.81
C LEU A 436 1.17 -14.65 -34.99
N TYR A 437 0.90 -14.58 -33.67
CA TYR A 437 1.60 -13.64 -32.80
C TYR A 437 3.08 -14.01 -32.62
N GLN A 438 3.40 -15.30 -32.52
CA GLN A 438 4.79 -15.77 -32.48
C GLN A 438 5.56 -15.40 -33.74
N GLY A 439 4.93 -15.58 -34.93
CA GLY A 439 5.49 -15.18 -36.22
C GLY A 439 5.78 -13.68 -36.30
N LYS A 440 4.82 -12.84 -35.87
CA LYS A 440 5.01 -11.38 -35.82
C LYS A 440 6.18 -10.98 -34.91
N LEU A 441 6.28 -11.58 -33.71
CA LEU A 441 7.38 -11.28 -32.81
C LEU A 441 8.74 -11.67 -33.38
N GLN A 442 8.82 -12.80 -34.11
CA GLN A 442 10.02 -13.23 -34.81
C GLN A 442 10.39 -12.27 -35.94
N GLU A 443 9.40 -11.82 -36.71
CA GLU A 443 9.61 -10.87 -37.83
C GLU A 443 10.14 -9.52 -37.29
N VAL A 444 9.55 -8.99 -36.24
CA VAL A 444 10.04 -7.74 -35.61
C VAL A 444 11.42 -7.90 -34.97
N ALA A 445 11.72 -9.07 -34.39
CA ALA A 445 13.06 -9.36 -33.89
C ALA A 445 14.11 -9.40 -35.02
N ALA A 446 13.75 -9.95 -36.21
CA ALA A 446 14.60 -9.94 -37.40
C ALA A 446 14.81 -8.53 -37.94
N LEU A 447 13.76 -7.70 -38.00
CA LEU A 447 13.85 -6.29 -38.39
C LEU A 447 14.76 -5.50 -37.45
N ALA A 448 14.61 -5.69 -36.13
CA ALA A 448 15.47 -5.04 -35.13
C ALA A 448 16.93 -5.48 -35.26
N ALA A 449 17.19 -6.77 -35.50
CA ALA A 449 18.53 -7.28 -35.73
C ALA A 449 19.17 -6.73 -37.01
N SER A 450 18.37 -6.58 -38.07
CA SER A 450 18.82 -5.95 -39.32
C SER A 450 19.18 -4.48 -39.13
N TYR A 451 18.42 -3.75 -38.32
CA TYR A 451 18.67 -2.34 -38.00
C TYR A 451 19.93 -2.16 -37.17
N THR A 452 20.11 -2.97 -36.14
CA THR A 452 21.25 -2.85 -35.18
C THR A 452 22.51 -3.56 -35.63
N GLY A 453 22.42 -4.48 -36.63
CA GLY A 453 23.52 -5.33 -37.10
C GLY A 453 23.75 -6.59 -36.24
N TYR A 454 22.97 -6.81 -35.18
CA TYR A 454 23.01 -8.00 -34.31
C TYR A 454 21.67 -8.22 -33.59
N PRO A 455 21.38 -9.43 -33.09
CA PRO A 455 20.16 -9.70 -32.32
C PRO A 455 20.08 -8.86 -31.05
N ILE A 456 18.97 -8.17 -30.83
CA ILE A 456 18.72 -7.31 -29.69
C ILE A 456 17.41 -7.69 -28.99
N ASN A 457 17.42 -7.79 -27.66
CA ASN A 457 16.19 -7.95 -26.87
C ASN A 457 15.55 -6.59 -26.59
N LEU A 458 14.48 -6.28 -27.33
CA LEU A 458 13.72 -5.03 -27.22
C LEU A 458 12.99 -4.88 -25.86
N LEU A 459 12.75 -5.97 -25.12
CA LEU A 459 12.09 -5.96 -23.81
C LEU A 459 13.06 -6.00 -22.64
N SER A 460 14.38 -5.98 -22.87
CA SER A 460 15.36 -6.02 -21.79
C SER A 460 15.23 -4.81 -20.87
N PRO A 461 15.03 -5.01 -19.54
CA PRO A 461 14.68 -3.92 -18.62
C PRO A 461 15.87 -3.06 -18.19
N GLY A 462 15.58 -1.81 -17.80
CA GLY A 462 16.50 -0.90 -17.13
C GLY A 462 17.60 -0.32 -18.01
N LYS A 463 18.42 0.54 -17.42
CA LYS A 463 19.53 1.23 -18.10
C LYS A 463 20.60 0.30 -18.64
N ALA A 464 20.80 -0.85 -18.01
CA ALA A 464 21.75 -1.87 -18.43
C ALA A 464 21.18 -2.83 -19.49
N GLY A 465 19.90 -2.71 -19.84
CA GLY A 465 19.24 -3.51 -20.87
C GLY A 465 19.82 -3.26 -22.26
N GLN A 466 19.69 -4.25 -23.14
CA GLN A 466 20.29 -4.18 -24.47
C GLN A 466 19.77 -2.98 -25.29
N LEU A 467 18.44 -2.74 -25.26
CA LEU A 467 17.84 -1.60 -25.96
C LEU A 467 18.32 -0.26 -25.41
N ALA A 468 18.31 -0.08 -24.07
CA ALA A 468 18.75 1.16 -23.46
C ALA A 468 20.21 1.47 -23.76
N ARG A 469 21.09 0.45 -23.72
CA ARG A 469 22.51 0.60 -24.07
C ARG A 469 22.69 1.00 -25.53
N TYR A 470 22.00 0.32 -26.45
CA TYR A 470 22.11 0.67 -27.87
C TYR A 470 21.70 2.12 -28.13
N LEU A 471 20.53 2.53 -27.61
CA LEU A 471 20.03 3.90 -27.77
C LEU A 471 20.99 4.94 -27.16
N ASN A 472 21.55 4.66 -25.97
CA ASN A 472 22.45 5.59 -25.31
C ASN A 472 23.85 5.63 -25.92
N GLU A 473 24.45 4.46 -26.20
CA GLU A 473 25.86 4.35 -26.60
C GLU A 473 26.06 4.54 -28.12
N VAL A 474 25.08 4.11 -28.93
CA VAL A 474 25.20 4.16 -30.39
C VAL A 474 24.45 5.37 -30.98
N GLU A 475 23.26 5.67 -30.47
CA GLU A 475 22.39 6.71 -31.04
C GLU A 475 22.39 8.02 -30.22
N GLY A 476 23.08 8.04 -29.08
CA GLY A 476 23.34 9.27 -28.32
C GLY A 476 22.17 9.73 -27.43
N PHE A 477 21.18 8.89 -27.16
CA PHE A 477 20.13 9.19 -26.18
C PHE A 477 20.70 9.18 -24.76
N SER A 478 19.93 9.70 -23.79
CA SER A 478 20.30 9.71 -22.38
C SER A 478 19.17 9.11 -21.52
N LEU A 479 18.86 7.85 -21.78
CA LEU A 479 17.74 7.15 -21.15
C LEU A 479 18.20 6.44 -19.85
N ASP A 480 17.50 6.68 -18.77
CA ASP A 480 17.68 5.93 -17.51
C ASP A 480 16.83 4.66 -17.43
N SER A 481 15.79 4.58 -18.25
CA SER A 481 14.85 3.47 -18.35
C SER A 481 14.31 3.33 -19.76
N VAL A 482 13.84 2.14 -20.09
CA VAL A 482 13.06 1.82 -21.31
C VAL A 482 11.71 1.22 -20.93
N SER A 483 11.11 1.75 -19.86
CA SER A 483 9.76 1.38 -19.46
C SER A 483 8.75 1.69 -20.57
N LYS A 484 7.53 1.14 -20.43
CA LYS A 484 6.45 1.41 -21.40
C LYS A 484 6.15 2.91 -21.49
N ASP A 485 6.14 3.58 -20.34
CA ASP A 485 5.79 5.01 -20.27
C ASP A 485 6.89 5.88 -20.84
N ASP A 486 8.17 5.62 -20.50
CA ASP A 486 9.31 6.34 -21.07
C ASP A 486 9.39 6.21 -22.59
N ILE A 487 9.20 5.00 -23.12
CA ILE A 487 9.18 4.75 -24.57
C ILE A 487 7.99 5.46 -25.22
N SER A 488 6.81 5.43 -24.60
CA SER A 488 5.63 6.11 -25.16
C SER A 488 5.78 7.63 -25.16
N GLU A 489 6.42 8.20 -24.14
CA GLU A 489 6.72 9.63 -24.06
C GLU A 489 7.73 10.03 -25.14
N LEU A 490 8.84 9.32 -25.26
CA LEU A 490 9.88 9.56 -26.26
C LEU A 490 9.35 9.43 -27.71
N ARG A 491 8.52 8.42 -27.97
CA ARG A 491 7.87 8.26 -29.29
C ARG A 491 6.98 9.45 -29.64
N ARG A 492 6.22 10.01 -28.67
CA ARG A 492 5.38 11.20 -28.87
C ARG A 492 6.18 12.46 -29.07
N GLU A 493 7.31 12.59 -28.39
CA GLU A 493 8.24 13.73 -28.57
C GLU A 493 8.88 13.73 -29.95
N LEU A 494 9.28 12.56 -30.45
CA LEU A 494 9.94 12.44 -31.76
C LEU A 494 8.95 12.54 -32.93
N LEU A 495 7.82 11.83 -32.83
CA LEU A 495 6.73 11.89 -33.80
C LEU A 495 5.37 11.66 -33.11
N PRO A 496 4.55 12.70 -32.90
CA PRO A 496 3.26 12.60 -32.24
C PRO A 496 2.31 11.58 -32.87
N PHE A 497 1.50 10.91 -32.03
CA PHE A 497 0.48 9.94 -32.46
C PHE A 497 -0.75 9.98 -31.55
N ASP A 498 -1.89 9.52 -32.08
CA ASP A 498 -3.12 9.33 -31.30
C ASP A 498 -3.07 7.95 -30.61
N ALA A 499 -3.09 7.96 -29.26
CA ALA A 499 -2.98 6.73 -28.47
C ALA A 499 -4.18 5.77 -28.63
N ASP A 500 -5.37 6.28 -28.97
CA ASP A 500 -6.55 5.44 -29.17
C ASP A 500 -6.58 4.82 -30.57
N VAL A 501 -6.02 5.49 -31.56
CA VAL A 501 -5.77 4.93 -32.90
C VAL A 501 -4.69 3.85 -32.80
N GLU A 502 -3.58 4.14 -32.14
CA GLU A 502 -2.48 3.19 -31.95
C GLU A 502 -2.94 1.87 -31.32
N LYS A 503 -3.74 1.90 -30.26
CA LYS A 503 -4.24 0.68 -29.61
C LYS A 503 -5.06 -0.23 -30.54
N ARG A 504 -5.72 0.35 -31.53
CA ARG A 504 -6.56 -0.39 -32.47
C ARG A 504 -5.80 -0.91 -33.70
N GLU A 505 -4.77 -0.18 -34.09
CA GLU A 505 -4.07 -0.40 -35.36
C GLU A 505 -2.67 -0.98 -35.21
N MET A 506 -2.23 -1.27 -33.96
CA MET A 506 -0.89 -1.80 -33.69
C MET A 506 -0.62 -3.08 -34.47
N SER A 507 0.20 -2.96 -35.52
CA SER A 507 0.55 -4.01 -36.47
C SER A 507 1.94 -3.74 -37.08
N ILE A 508 2.50 -4.71 -37.81
CA ILE A 508 3.76 -4.51 -38.52
C ILE A 508 3.59 -3.41 -39.59
N ASP A 509 2.48 -3.39 -40.32
CA ASP A 509 2.20 -2.36 -41.33
C ASP A 509 2.10 -0.97 -40.68
N TYR A 510 1.45 -0.86 -39.53
CA TYR A 510 1.36 0.39 -38.78
C TYR A 510 2.73 0.91 -38.35
N ILE A 511 3.59 0.07 -37.76
CA ILE A 511 4.92 0.53 -37.35
C ILE A 511 5.79 0.85 -38.58
N GLN A 512 5.65 0.12 -39.66
CA GLN A 512 6.38 0.40 -40.92
C GLN A 512 5.99 1.76 -41.46
N GLN A 513 4.70 2.07 -41.53
CA GLN A 513 4.24 3.39 -41.97
C GLN A 513 4.77 4.50 -41.03
N ARG A 514 4.75 4.29 -39.73
CA ARG A 514 5.33 5.24 -38.76
C ARG A 514 6.83 5.49 -39.02
N MET A 515 7.58 4.43 -39.31
CA MET A 515 9.00 4.52 -39.67
C MET A 515 9.21 5.29 -40.98
N ASP A 516 8.36 5.05 -41.97
CA ASP A 516 8.39 5.78 -43.26
C ASP A 516 8.05 7.27 -43.07
N ASP A 517 7.21 7.61 -42.10
CA ASP A 517 6.87 8.97 -41.67
C ASP A 517 7.96 9.64 -40.79
N GLY A 518 9.05 8.93 -40.49
CA GLY A 518 10.21 9.45 -39.75
C GLY A 518 10.25 9.09 -38.28
N ALA A 519 9.40 8.16 -37.81
CA ALA A 519 9.49 7.66 -36.45
C ALA A 519 10.75 6.80 -36.24
N HIS A 520 11.22 6.73 -35.00
CA HIS A 520 12.42 5.98 -34.64
C HIS A 520 12.19 4.46 -34.71
N PRO A 521 12.91 3.69 -35.54
CA PRO A 521 12.59 2.28 -35.81
C PRO A 521 12.55 1.40 -34.57
N LEU A 522 13.56 1.45 -33.71
CA LEU A 522 13.63 0.60 -32.50
C LEU A 522 12.55 0.94 -31.47
N LEU A 523 12.10 2.19 -31.40
CA LEU A 523 11.04 2.60 -30.47
C LEU A 523 9.68 2.10 -30.93
N GLU A 524 9.40 2.13 -32.24
CA GLU A 524 8.18 1.60 -32.83
C GLU A 524 8.14 0.06 -32.69
N MET A 525 9.23 -0.62 -33.05
CA MET A 525 9.36 -2.08 -32.87
C MET A 525 9.21 -2.49 -31.39
N ARG A 526 9.78 -1.73 -30.44
CA ARG A 526 9.64 -1.97 -28.99
C ARG A 526 8.18 -1.87 -28.53
N ALA A 527 7.44 -0.90 -29.06
CA ALA A 527 6.03 -0.72 -28.72
C ALA A 527 5.20 -1.92 -29.20
N LEU A 528 5.38 -2.38 -30.43
CA LEU A 528 4.68 -3.54 -30.97
C LEU A 528 5.04 -4.83 -30.21
N VAL A 529 6.33 -5.07 -29.95
CA VAL A 529 6.76 -6.26 -29.21
C VAL A 529 6.17 -6.28 -27.81
N ALA A 530 6.10 -5.13 -27.12
CA ALA A 530 5.47 -5.06 -25.81
C ALA A 530 3.96 -5.35 -25.85
N HIS A 531 3.27 -4.85 -26.86
CA HIS A 531 1.84 -5.08 -27.06
C HIS A 531 1.56 -6.55 -27.39
N ASP A 532 2.22 -7.11 -28.40
CA ASP A 532 1.95 -8.47 -28.88
C ASP A 532 2.45 -9.56 -27.94
N SER A 533 3.56 -9.33 -27.21
CA SER A 533 4.01 -10.25 -26.15
C SER A 533 3.01 -10.31 -24.98
N GLN A 534 2.38 -9.19 -24.64
CA GLN A 534 1.36 -9.17 -23.60
C GLN A 534 0.12 -9.98 -24.04
N ILE A 535 -0.31 -9.83 -25.31
CA ILE A 535 -1.43 -10.60 -25.84
C ILE A 535 -1.09 -12.09 -25.87
N LEU A 536 0.09 -12.45 -26.37
CA LEU A 536 0.51 -13.85 -26.48
C LEU A 536 0.61 -14.52 -25.09
N HIS A 537 1.42 -13.97 -24.20
CA HIS A 537 1.75 -14.65 -22.94
C HIS A 537 0.69 -14.50 -21.85
N HIS A 538 -0.01 -13.36 -21.77
CA HIS A 538 -1.01 -13.13 -20.72
C HIS A 538 -2.43 -13.51 -21.08
N PHE A 539 -2.73 -13.68 -22.38
CA PHE A 539 -4.08 -14.06 -22.82
C PHE A 539 -4.10 -15.37 -23.58
N LEU A 540 -3.37 -15.47 -24.70
CA LEU A 540 -3.54 -16.63 -25.58
C LEU A 540 -2.94 -17.92 -25.00
N GLU A 541 -1.71 -17.89 -24.48
CA GLU A 541 -1.06 -19.07 -23.89
C GLU A 541 -1.77 -19.52 -22.63
N THR A 542 -2.19 -18.60 -21.75
CA THR A 542 -2.96 -18.90 -20.55
C THR A 542 -4.30 -19.59 -20.87
N LEU A 543 -4.98 -19.18 -21.95
CA LEU A 543 -6.26 -19.79 -22.36
C LEU A 543 -6.11 -21.21 -22.93
N VAL A 544 -4.91 -21.66 -23.24
CA VAL A 544 -4.64 -23.05 -23.69
C VAL A 544 -4.26 -23.95 -22.53
N GLU A 545 -3.65 -23.38 -21.47
CA GLU A 545 -3.24 -24.13 -20.28
C GLU A 545 -4.40 -24.44 -19.32
N GLU A 546 -5.50 -23.70 -19.38
CA GLU A 546 -6.74 -23.93 -18.63
C GLU A 546 -7.72 -24.84 -19.42
#